data_a79aadadba5af36c045b319268a06e5a
#
_entry.id   a79aadadba5af36c045b319268a06e5a
#
_cell.length_a   1.000
_cell.length_b   1.000
_cell.length_c   1.000
_cell.angle_alpha   90.00
_cell.angle_beta   90.00
_cell.angle_gamma   90.00
#
_symmetry.space_group_name_H-M   'P 1'
#
loop_
_entity.id
_entity.type
_entity.pdbx_description
1 polymer ?
#
loop_
_entity_poly.entity_id
_entity_poly.type
_entity_poly.pdbx_seq_one_letter_code
_entity_poly.pdbx_strand_id
1 'polypeptide(L)'
;MSVIKKIILLNLFIILFSATQIVAGNLNILFKNLQNAQNIHEAEKLEKKIWDDWTKHPNSKYLTNKLENATYSMNHQQYQIALKLFTDIINEDPKWAEAWNKRATLYFLIGNYDDSLKDIEQVLNIEPRHFGALSGRAQIYLSYKQYEKAVDDLQQAKTIYPLIKSAKSIEVIKKIIKDLQI
;
A
#
# COMPACT_ATOMS: atom_id res chain seq x y z
N MET A 1 18.74 -38.20 -3.08
CA MET A 1 17.78 -37.55 -2.14
C MET A 1 16.67 -38.56 -1.87
N SER A 2 16.45 -38.97 -0.61
CA SER A 2 15.50 -40.05 -0.26
C SER A 2 14.06 -39.67 -0.60
N VAL A 3 13.22 -40.66 -0.92
CA VAL A 3 11.77 -40.48 -1.22
C VAL A 3 11.09 -39.71 -0.11
N ILE A 4 11.46 -39.93 1.14
CA ILE A 4 10.94 -39.23 2.33
C ILE A 4 11.23 -37.73 2.27
N LYS A 5 12.46 -37.30 1.85
CA LYS A 5 12.78 -35.87 1.69
C LYS A 5 11.96 -35.21 0.57
N LYS A 6 11.67 -35.95 -0.52
CA LYS A 6 10.81 -35.45 -1.60
C LYS A 6 9.34 -35.27 -1.15
N ILE A 7 8.81 -36.21 -0.35
CA ILE A 7 7.45 -36.15 0.18
C ILE A 7 7.32 -34.99 1.18
N ILE A 8 8.30 -34.78 2.07
CA ILE A 8 8.32 -33.68 3.02
C ILE A 8 8.37 -32.34 2.29
N LEU A 9 9.22 -32.19 1.28
CA LEU A 9 9.31 -30.98 0.45
C LEU A 9 8.02 -30.70 -0.31
N LEU A 10 7.37 -31.73 -0.86
CA LEU A 10 6.10 -31.60 -1.59
C LEU A 10 4.97 -31.18 -0.65
N ASN A 11 4.87 -31.78 0.54
CA ASN A 11 3.87 -31.40 1.54
C ASN A 11 4.08 -29.98 2.08
N LEU A 12 5.36 -29.54 2.30
CA LEU A 12 5.66 -28.17 2.69
C LEU A 12 5.26 -27.18 1.59
N PHE A 13 5.47 -27.51 0.32
CA PHE A 13 5.09 -26.67 -0.82
C PHE A 13 3.56 -26.56 -0.95
N ILE A 14 2.82 -27.65 -0.74
CA ILE A 14 1.35 -27.65 -0.76
C ILE A 14 0.78 -26.80 0.39
N ILE A 15 1.36 -26.90 1.60
CA ILE A 15 0.91 -26.13 2.76
C ILE A 15 1.17 -24.63 2.56
N LEU A 16 2.35 -24.24 2.05
CA LEU A 16 2.69 -22.87 1.74
C LEU A 16 1.80 -22.29 0.63
N PHE A 17 1.51 -23.09 -0.41
CA PHE A 17 0.63 -22.66 -1.51
C PHE A 17 -0.81 -22.47 -1.04
N SER A 18 -1.32 -23.35 -0.17
CA SER A 18 -2.68 -23.21 0.38
C SER A 18 -2.80 -22.00 1.33
N ALA A 19 -1.80 -21.72 2.15
CA ALA A 19 -1.81 -20.58 3.06
C ALA A 19 -1.83 -19.24 2.30
N THR A 20 -1.04 -19.09 1.23
CA THR A 20 -1.05 -17.87 0.39
C THR A 20 -2.37 -17.68 -0.34
N GLN A 21 -3.04 -18.75 -0.76
CA GLN A 21 -4.37 -18.66 -1.38
C GLN A 21 -5.47 -18.26 -0.38
N ILE A 22 -5.38 -18.70 0.87
CA ILE A 22 -6.36 -18.33 1.92
C ILE A 22 -6.22 -16.85 2.28
N VAL A 23 -5.00 -16.33 2.43
CA VAL A 23 -4.75 -14.91 2.72
C VAL A 23 -5.20 -14.02 1.56
N ALA A 24 -4.83 -14.36 0.34
CA ALA A 24 -5.28 -13.64 -0.85
C ALA A 24 -6.82 -13.68 -1.01
N GLY A 25 -7.45 -14.79 -0.67
CA GLY A 25 -8.91 -14.95 -0.66
C GLY A 25 -9.58 -13.99 0.32
N ASN A 26 -9.05 -13.86 1.52
CA ASN A 26 -9.58 -12.95 2.54
C ASN A 26 -9.48 -11.48 2.12
N LEU A 27 -8.33 -11.05 1.59
CA LEU A 27 -8.13 -9.68 1.11
C LEU A 27 -9.08 -9.34 -0.05
N ASN A 28 -9.30 -10.25 -1.00
CA ASN A 28 -10.26 -10.06 -2.09
C ASN A 28 -11.70 -9.87 -1.58
N ILE A 29 -12.09 -10.60 -0.55
CA ILE A 29 -13.40 -10.44 0.10
C ILE A 29 -13.51 -9.07 0.76
N LEU A 30 -12.47 -8.63 1.46
CA LEU A 30 -12.43 -7.30 2.09
C LEU A 30 -12.58 -6.19 1.05
N PHE A 31 -11.87 -6.25 -0.08
CA PHE A 31 -12.02 -5.28 -1.16
C PHE A 31 -13.41 -5.30 -1.79
N LYS A 32 -13.97 -6.47 -2.05
CA LYS A 32 -15.34 -6.59 -2.55
C LYS A 32 -16.36 -5.95 -1.60
N ASN A 33 -16.20 -6.19 -0.30
CA ASN A 33 -17.07 -5.58 0.70
C ASN A 33 -16.84 -4.07 0.81
N LEU A 34 -15.58 -3.60 0.75
CA LEU A 34 -15.24 -2.18 0.77
C LEU A 34 -15.88 -1.43 -0.41
N GLN A 35 -15.86 -2.04 -1.59
CA GLN A 35 -16.47 -1.47 -2.79
C GLN A 35 -17.99 -1.35 -2.67
N ASN A 36 -18.65 -2.24 -1.90
CA ASN A 36 -20.08 -2.29 -1.69
C ASN A 36 -20.55 -1.69 -0.35
N ALA A 37 -19.66 -1.08 0.42
CA ALA A 37 -19.99 -0.51 1.72
C ALA A 37 -21.07 0.59 1.58
N GLN A 38 -22.12 0.48 2.40
CA GLN A 38 -23.30 1.35 2.31
C GLN A 38 -23.13 2.69 3.04
N ASN A 39 -22.16 2.76 3.94
CA ASN A 39 -21.89 3.96 4.72
C ASN A 39 -20.41 4.04 5.14
N ILE A 40 -20.02 5.24 5.58
CA ILE A 40 -18.62 5.53 5.92
C ILE A 40 -18.12 4.70 7.11
N HIS A 41 -18.95 4.39 8.09
CA HIS A 41 -18.55 3.61 9.26
C HIS A 41 -18.23 2.15 8.90
N GLU A 42 -19.03 1.54 8.03
CA GLU A 42 -18.75 0.21 7.48
C GLU A 42 -17.45 0.22 6.66
N ALA A 43 -17.31 1.23 5.79
CA ALA A 43 -16.13 1.39 4.95
C ALA A 43 -14.84 1.55 5.78
N GLU A 44 -14.85 2.39 6.83
CA GLU A 44 -13.71 2.59 7.73
C GLU A 44 -13.32 1.30 8.49
N LYS A 45 -14.30 0.47 8.88
CA LYS A 45 -14.00 -0.84 9.48
C LYS A 45 -13.31 -1.80 8.50
N LEU A 46 -13.75 -1.79 7.26
CA LEU A 46 -13.15 -2.62 6.20
C LEU A 46 -11.77 -2.11 5.81
N GLU A 47 -11.63 -0.80 5.65
CA GLU A 47 -10.35 -0.13 5.45
C GLU A 47 -9.33 -0.54 6.51
N LYS A 48 -9.71 -0.43 7.80
CA LYS A 48 -8.84 -0.84 8.91
C LYS A 48 -8.39 -2.31 8.78
N LYS A 49 -9.30 -3.23 8.41
CA LYS A 49 -8.94 -4.64 8.22
C LYS A 49 -7.97 -4.85 7.07
N ILE A 50 -8.12 -4.07 5.98
CA ILE A 50 -7.19 -4.10 4.83
C ILE A 50 -5.81 -3.60 5.27
N TRP A 51 -5.74 -2.49 6.02
CA TRP A 51 -4.49 -1.99 6.57
C TRP A 51 -3.85 -2.98 7.55
N ASP A 52 -4.64 -3.62 8.42
CA ASP A 52 -4.17 -4.66 9.34
C ASP A 52 -3.59 -5.88 8.59
N ASP A 53 -4.13 -6.22 7.42
CA ASP A 53 -3.63 -7.29 6.56
C ASP A 53 -2.32 -6.88 5.86
N TRP A 54 -2.28 -5.71 5.23
CA TRP A 54 -1.09 -5.20 4.53
C TRP A 54 0.11 -4.98 5.45
N THR A 55 -0.12 -4.52 6.68
CA THR A 55 0.97 -4.25 7.66
C THR A 55 1.51 -5.49 8.33
N LYS A 56 0.88 -6.65 8.15
CA LYS A 56 1.37 -7.95 8.66
C LYS A 56 2.02 -8.73 7.54
N HIS A 57 3.28 -9.06 7.72
CA HIS A 57 3.98 -9.92 6.76
C HIS A 57 3.40 -11.34 6.81
N PRO A 58 2.98 -11.93 5.67
CA PRO A 58 2.22 -13.19 5.66
C PRO A 58 2.94 -14.39 6.29
N ASN A 59 4.28 -14.38 6.26
CA ASN A 59 5.08 -15.55 6.67
C ASN A 59 6.17 -15.20 7.70
N SER A 60 6.27 -13.94 8.17
CA SER A 60 7.37 -13.51 9.05
C SER A 60 6.92 -12.50 10.10
N LYS A 61 6.73 -12.99 11.33
CA LYS A 61 6.51 -12.11 12.49
C LYS A 61 7.71 -11.17 12.72
N TYR A 62 8.92 -11.62 12.40
CA TYR A 62 10.13 -10.80 12.51
C TYR A 62 10.04 -9.58 11.58
N LEU A 63 9.66 -9.76 10.30
CA LEU A 63 9.50 -8.63 9.37
C LEU A 63 8.35 -7.71 9.78
N THR A 64 7.23 -8.26 10.29
CA THR A 64 6.14 -7.45 10.86
C THR A 64 6.66 -6.56 11.99
N ASN A 65 7.34 -7.11 12.99
CA ASN A 65 7.91 -6.35 14.10
C ASN A 65 8.95 -5.30 13.61
N LYS A 66 9.75 -5.65 12.60
CA LYS A 66 10.73 -4.73 12.01
C LYS A 66 10.06 -3.55 11.32
N LEU A 67 8.91 -3.78 10.62
CA LEU A 67 8.11 -2.71 10.02
C LEU A 67 7.48 -1.81 11.07
N GLU A 68 6.97 -2.38 12.16
CA GLU A 68 6.44 -1.63 13.30
C GLU A 68 7.51 -0.72 13.92
N ASN A 69 8.72 -1.23 14.16
CA ASN A 69 9.86 -0.47 14.69
C ASN A 69 10.30 0.65 13.72
N ALA A 70 10.34 0.37 12.41
CA ALA A 70 10.65 1.36 11.40
C ALA A 70 9.58 2.48 11.36
N THR A 71 8.30 2.10 11.44
CA THR A 71 7.18 3.03 11.49
C THR A 71 7.20 3.87 12.78
N TYR A 72 7.54 3.26 13.91
CA TYR A 72 7.74 3.98 15.17
C TYR A 72 8.85 5.03 15.03
N SER A 73 10.01 4.65 14.47
CA SER A 73 11.13 5.58 14.24
C SER A 73 10.73 6.74 13.30
N MET A 74 9.97 6.45 12.24
CA MET A 74 9.45 7.47 11.33
C MET A 74 8.53 8.46 12.06
N ASN A 75 7.61 7.97 12.87
CA ASN A 75 6.66 8.80 13.63
C ASN A 75 7.35 9.67 14.70
N HIS A 76 8.53 9.25 15.17
CA HIS A 76 9.38 10.00 16.10
C HIS A 76 10.46 10.82 15.38
N GLN A 77 10.30 11.08 14.07
CA GLN A 77 11.21 11.89 13.24
C GLN A 77 12.65 11.35 13.18
N GLN A 78 12.87 10.08 13.54
CA GLN A 78 14.16 9.40 13.40
C GLN A 78 14.31 8.87 11.97
N TYR A 79 14.27 9.78 10.99
CA TYR A 79 14.10 9.46 9.57
C TYR A 79 15.23 8.60 9.00
N GLN A 80 16.49 8.81 9.43
CA GLN A 80 17.62 8.01 8.96
C GLN A 80 17.53 6.55 9.44
N ILE A 81 17.08 6.33 10.68
CA ILE A 81 16.88 5.00 11.24
C ILE A 81 15.72 4.32 10.50
N ALA A 82 14.60 5.02 10.34
CA ALA A 82 13.43 4.50 9.62
C ALA A 82 13.78 4.12 8.17
N LEU A 83 14.50 4.98 7.45
CA LEU A 83 14.91 4.74 6.07
C LEU A 83 15.77 3.48 5.95
N LYS A 84 16.74 3.33 6.85
CA LYS A 84 17.59 2.12 6.89
C LYS A 84 16.73 0.88 7.13
N LEU A 85 15.85 0.90 8.14
CA LEU A 85 15.01 -0.25 8.48
C LEU A 85 14.05 -0.64 7.35
N PHE A 86 13.36 0.33 6.72
CA PHE A 86 12.51 0.05 5.57
C PHE A 86 13.30 -0.53 4.39
N THR A 87 14.50 0.00 4.13
CA THR A 87 15.37 -0.52 3.08
C THR A 87 15.83 -1.95 3.38
N ASP A 88 16.19 -2.25 4.62
CA ASP A 88 16.55 -3.60 5.03
C ASP A 88 15.38 -4.58 4.86
N ILE A 89 14.13 -4.17 5.19
CA ILE A 89 12.93 -4.99 4.99
C ILE A 89 12.69 -5.27 3.50
N ILE A 90 12.79 -4.25 2.66
CA ILE A 90 12.62 -4.37 1.20
C ILE A 90 13.67 -5.33 0.60
N ASN A 91 14.91 -5.27 1.08
CA ASN A 91 15.97 -6.18 0.64
C ASN A 91 15.71 -7.64 1.07
N GLU A 92 15.07 -7.86 2.23
CA GLU A 92 14.71 -9.18 2.73
C GLU A 92 13.47 -9.75 2.00
N ASP A 93 12.44 -8.93 1.75
CA ASP A 93 11.27 -9.31 0.94
C ASP A 93 10.82 -8.15 0.04
N PRO A 94 11.32 -8.08 -1.20
CA PRO A 94 10.92 -7.07 -2.16
C PRO A 94 9.47 -7.22 -2.67
N LYS A 95 8.77 -8.30 -2.32
CA LYS A 95 7.38 -8.53 -2.71
C LYS A 95 6.38 -8.03 -1.68
N TRP A 96 6.82 -7.52 -0.55
CA TRP A 96 5.92 -6.97 0.45
C TRP A 96 5.62 -5.49 0.16
N ALA A 97 4.46 -5.23 -0.46
CA ALA A 97 4.05 -3.89 -0.92
C ALA A 97 4.10 -2.83 0.19
N GLU A 98 3.69 -3.19 1.42
CA GLU A 98 3.61 -2.22 2.52
C GLU A 98 5.00 -1.72 2.97
N ALA A 99 6.06 -2.50 2.81
CA ALA A 99 7.41 -2.02 3.10
C ALA A 99 7.82 -0.87 2.16
N TRP A 100 7.53 -1.01 0.88
CA TRP A 100 7.71 0.05 -0.12
C TRP A 100 6.81 1.26 0.17
N ASN A 101 5.53 1.03 0.51
CA ASN A 101 4.58 2.09 0.84
C ASN A 101 5.03 2.92 2.06
N LYS A 102 5.55 2.29 3.10
CA LYS A 102 6.09 2.99 4.27
C LYS A 102 7.33 3.80 3.93
N ARG A 103 8.24 3.28 3.10
CA ARG A 103 9.42 4.04 2.66
C ARG A 103 9.02 5.20 1.74
N ALA A 104 8.06 5.00 0.85
CA ALA A 104 7.49 6.07 0.03
C ALA A 104 6.90 7.18 0.88
N THR A 105 6.15 6.83 1.94
CA THR A 105 5.61 7.80 2.90
C THR A 105 6.72 8.58 3.59
N LEU A 106 7.81 7.92 4.00
CA LEU A 106 8.97 8.59 4.58
C LEU A 106 9.62 9.55 3.59
N TYR A 107 9.86 9.13 2.34
CA TYR A 107 10.40 9.99 1.30
C TYR A 107 9.51 11.22 1.06
N PHE A 108 8.18 11.03 1.04
CA PHE A 108 7.23 12.13 0.94
C PHE A 108 7.38 13.13 2.11
N LEU A 109 7.45 12.64 3.35
CA LEU A 109 7.58 13.47 4.56
C LEU A 109 8.87 14.32 4.57
N ILE A 110 9.95 13.81 3.99
CA ILE A 110 11.23 14.54 3.90
C ILE A 110 11.38 15.34 2.60
N GLY A 111 10.32 15.42 1.78
CA GLY A 111 10.30 16.17 0.52
C GLY A 111 11.02 15.51 -0.66
N ASN A 112 11.45 14.27 -0.52
CA ASN A 112 12.08 13.50 -1.60
C ASN A 112 11.00 12.83 -2.47
N TYR A 113 10.27 13.64 -3.23
CA TYR A 113 9.12 13.18 -4.01
C TYR A 113 9.48 12.20 -5.13
N ASP A 114 10.64 12.35 -5.75
CA ASP A 114 11.05 11.47 -6.86
C ASP A 114 11.30 10.03 -6.38
N ASP A 115 11.95 9.84 -5.23
CA ASP A 115 12.14 8.51 -4.67
C ASP A 115 10.84 7.96 -4.08
N SER A 116 9.96 8.83 -3.54
CA SER A 116 8.61 8.43 -3.15
C SER A 116 7.82 7.88 -4.33
N LEU A 117 7.85 8.54 -5.51
CA LEU A 117 7.17 8.07 -6.73
C LEU A 117 7.69 6.71 -7.19
N LYS A 118 9.01 6.48 -7.16
CA LYS A 118 9.61 5.19 -7.51
C LYS A 118 9.12 4.06 -6.60
N ASP A 119 9.08 4.32 -5.30
CA ASP A 119 8.59 3.33 -4.33
C ASP A 119 7.08 3.07 -4.50
N ILE A 120 6.26 4.11 -4.73
CA ILE A 120 4.83 3.96 -5.02
C ILE A 120 4.61 3.12 -6.28
N GLU A 121 5.43 3.28 -7.32
CA GLU A 121 5.35 2.43 -8.51
C GLU A 121 5.55 0.96 -8.16
N GLN A 122 6.52 0.63 -7.29
CA GLN A 122 6.70 -0.74 -6.80
C GLN A 122 5.48 -1.24 -6.01
N VAL A 123 4.90 -0.40 -5.14
CA VAL A 123 3.66 -0.74 -4.43
C VAL A 123 2.55 -1.12 -5.40
N LEU A 124 2.30 -0.28 -6.40
CA LEU A 124 1.20 -0.48 -7.35
C LEU A 124 1.45 -1.62 -8.35
N ASN A 125 2.70 -1.98 -8.61
CA ASN A 125 3.06 -3.18 -9.36
C ASN A 125 2.76 -4.47 -8.58
N ILE A 126 2.91 -4.44 -7.24
CA ILE A 126 2.65 -5.60 -6.36
C ILE A 126 1.16 -5.69 -5.98
N GLU A 127 0.56 -4.58 -5.56
CA GLU A 127 -0.86 -4.47 -5.19
C GLU A 127 -1.49 -3.26 -5.91
N PRO A 128 -2.07 -3.46 -7.11
CA PRO A 128 -2.68 -2.39 -7.90
C PRO A 128 -3.86 -1.69 -7.22
N ARG A 129 -4.44 -2.34 -6.19
CA ARG A 129 -5.58 -1.79 -5.42
C ARG A 129 -5.13 -1.01 -4.19
N HIS A 130 -3.85 -0.69 -4.06
CA HIS A 130 -3.33 0.01 -2.89
C HIS A 130 -3.79 1.48 -2.89
N PHE A 131 -5.01 1.72 -2.42
CA PHE A 131 -5.66 3.05 -2.44
C PHE A 131 -4.88 4.12 -1.66
N GLY A 132 -4.10 3.73 -0.65
CA GLY A 132 -3.21 4.64 0.07
C GLY A 132 -2.05 5.13 -0.80
N ALA A 133 -1.44 4.24 -1.58
CA ALA A 133 -0.37 4.59 -2.52
C ALA A 133 -0.88 5.47 -3.66
N LEU A 134 -2.06 5.17 -4.23
CA LEU A 134 -2.71 6.04 -5.22
C LEU A 134 -2.97 7.43 -4.66
N SER A 135 -3.54 7.53 -3.45
CA SER A 135 -3.80 8.81 -2.81
C SER A 135 -2.50 9.58 -2.51
N GLY A 136 -1.44 8.89 -2.09
CA GLY A 136 -0.12 9.48 -1.86
C GLY A 136 0.51 10.00 -3.15
N ARG A 137 0.43 9.23 -4.25
CA ARG A 137 0.93 9.65 -5.57
C ARG A 137 0.19 10.88 -6.09
N ALA A 138 -1.12 10.91 -5.93
CA ALA A 138 -1.93 12.08 -6.25
C ALA A 138 -1.47 13.34 -5.52
N GLN A 139 -1.11 13.24 -4.23
CA GLN A 139 -0.59 14.38 -3.46
C GLN A 139 0.75 14.90 -4.03
N ILE A 140 1.64 13.99 -4.45
CA ILE A 140 2.90 14.37 -5.10
C ILE A 140 2.62 15.06 -6.45
N TYR A 141 1.71 14.52 -7.26
CA TYR A 141 1.32 15.15 -8.52
C TYR A 141 0.70 16.54 -8.32
N LEU A 142 -0.08 16.74 -7.26
CA LEU A 142 -0.57 18.08 -6.89
C LEU A 142 0.58 19.04 -6.54
N SER A 143 1.59 18.56 -5.80
CA SER A 143 2.78 19.37 -5.47
C SER A 143 3.57 19.77 -6.73
N TYR A 144 3.56 18.91 -7.76
CA TYR A 144 4.16 19.20 -9.07
C TYR A 144 3.21 19.91 -10.05
N LYS A 145 1.99 20.30 -9.61
CA LYS A 145 0.94 20.89 -10.45
C LYS A 145 0.53 20.01 -11.64
N GLN A 146 0.72 18.70 -11.52
CA GLN A 146 0.30 17.71 -12.52
C GLN A 146 -1.14 17.25 -12.20
N TYR A 147 -2.08 18.19 -12.35
CA TYR A 147 -3.45 18.06 -11.85
C TYR A 147 -4.22 16.88 -12.47
N GLU A 148 -4.06 16.66 -13.79
CA GLU A 148 -4.70 15.56 -14.49
C GLU A 148 -4.29 14.21 -13.92
N LYS A 149 -2.99 13.99 -13.72
CA LYS A 149 -2.47 12.76 -13.11
C LYS A 149 -2.98 12.56 -11.68
N ALA A 150 -3.09 13.64 -10.91
CA ALA A 150 -3.66 13.57 -9.58
C ALA A 150 -5.13 13.15 -9.59
N VAL A 151 -5.93 13.68 -10.54
CA VAL A 151 -7.34 13.28 -10.73
C VAL A 151 -7.43 11.81 -11.12
N ASP A 152 -6.60 11.33 -12.05
CA ASP A 152 -6.59 9.93 -12.49
C ASP A 152 -6.34 8.97 -11.31
N ASP A 153 -5.34 9.23 -10.50
CA ASP A 153 -5.05 8.42 -9.31
C ASP A 153 -6.18 8.45 -8.27
N LEU A 154 -6.76 9.62 -8.02
CA LEU A 154 -7.88 9.76 -7.08
C LEU A 154 -9.15 9.07 -7.60
N GLN A 155 -9.40 9.08 -8.91
CA GLN A 155 -10.51 8.34 -9.53
C GLN A 155 -10.29 6.84 -9.41
N GLN A 156 -9.06 6.36 -9.65
CA GLN A 156 -8.71 4.96 -9.49
C GLN A 156 -8.89 4.53 -8.02
N ALA A 157 -8.39 5.33 -7.06
CA ALA A 157 -8.60 5.08 -5.63
C ALA A 157 -10.10 5.03 -5.28
N LYS A 158 -10.92 5.93 -5.84
CA LYS A 158 -12.38 5.97 -5.66
C LYS A 158 -13.07 4.74 -6.24
N THR A 159 -12.59 4.20 -7.35
CA THR A 159 -13.15 2.97 -7.94
C THR A 159 -12.92 1.77 -7.01
N ILE A 160 -11.77 1.71 -6.33
CA ILE A 160 -11.43 0.66 -5.38
C ILE A 160 -12.18 0.85 -4.06
N TYR A 161 -12.25 2.09 -3.58
CA TYR A 161 -12.85 2.50 -2.32
C TYR A 161 -13.78 3.72 -2.56
N PRO A 162 -15.09 3.52 -2.88
CA PRO A 162 -15.99 4.59 -3.30
C PRO A 162 -16.16 5.72 -2.26
N LEU A 163 -16.05 5.41 -0.98
CA LEU A 163 -16.19 6.37 0.13
C LEU A 163 -14.84 6.94 0.62
N ILE A 164 -13.75 6.76 -0.13
CA ILE A 164 -12.43 7.27 0.24
C ILE A 164 -12.41 8.80 0.37
N LYS A 165 -11.86 9.30 1.47
CA LYS A 165 -11.88 10.74 1.78
C LYS A 165 -11.07 11.57 0.78
N SER A 166 -9.96 11.04 0.25
CA SER A 166 -9.11 11.73 -0.73
C SER A 166 -9.84 12.07 -2.03
N ALA A 167 -10.85 11.30 -2.43
CA ALA A 167 -11.64 11.55 -3.64
C ALA A 167 -12.50 12.83 -3.57
N LYS A 168 -12.72 13.41 -2.38
CA LYS A 168 -13.47 14.66 -2.23
C LYS A 168 -12.81 15.85 -2.92
N SER A 169 -11.49 15.79 -3.13
CA SER A 169 -10.74 16.85 -3.81
C SER A 169 -10.86 16.82 -5.35
N ILE A 170 -11.38 15.74 -5.94
CA ILE A 170 -11.45 15.57 -7.40
C ILE A 170 -12.14 16.75 -8.09
N GLU A 171 -13.31 17.16 -7.60
CA GLU A 171 -14.09 18.22 -8.24
C GLU A 171 -13.39 19.59 -8.09
N VAL A 172 -12.72 19.84 -6.97
CA VAL A 172 -11.92 21.06 -6.78
C VAL A 172 -10.75 21.10 -7.75
N ILE A 173 -10.04 19.96 -7.91
CA ILE A 173 -8.90 19.87 -8.84
C ILE A 173 -9.36 20.06 -10.28
N LYS A 174 -10.47 19.45 -10.69
CA LYS A 174 -11.06 19.64 -12.03
C LYS A 174 -11.44 21.10 -12.30
N LYS A 175 -11.95 21.81 -11.28
CA LYS A 175 -12.20 23.25 -11.41
C LYS A 175 -10.91 24.01 -11.64
N ILE A 176 -9.85 23.72 -10.90
CA ILE A 176 -8.52 24.33 -11.11
C ILE A 176 -8.02 24.09 -12.53
N ILE A 177 -8.12 22.85 -13.04
CA ILE A 177 -7.73 22.51 -14.41
C ILE A 177 -8.49 23.39 -15.41
N LYS A 178 -9.81 23.51 -15.24
CA LYS A 178 -10.64 24.32 -16.12
C LYS A 178 -10.24 25.81 -16.08
N ASP A 179 -9.99 26.33 -14.87
CA ASP A 179 -9.62 27.73 -14.68
C ASP A 179 -8.21 28.06 -15.27
N LEU A 180 -7.32 27.06 -15.35
CA LEU A 180 -5.97 27.20 -15.91
C LEU A 180 -5.94 27.06 -17.45
N GLN A 181 -6.98 26.55 -18.08
CA GLN A 181 -7.09 26.37 -19.55
C GLN A 181 -7.72 27.59 -20.25
N ILE A 182 -8.03 28.66 -19.51
CA ILE A 182 -8.48 29.95 -20.02
C ILE A 182 -7.25 30.77 -20.40
#